data_5a714a0cbb1fe9e22c9f3f020a23c788
#
_entry.id   5a714a0cbb1fe9e22c9f3f020a23c788
#
_cell.length_a   1.000
_cell.length_b   1.000
_cell.length_c   1.000
_cell.angle_alpha   90.00
_cell.angle_beta   90.00
_cell.angle_gamma   90.00
#
_symmetry.space_group_name_H-M   'P 1'
#
loop_
_entity.id
_entity.type
_entity.pdbx_description
1 polymer ?
#
loop_
_entity_poly.entity_id
_entity_poly.type
_entity_poly.pdbx_seq_one_letter_code
_entity_poly.pdbx_strand_id
1 'polypeptide(L)'
;MTRFVRFQPDAFPSEARSPGHPPQVNYSAMTTLLVTWKEPGQVGVNAAWNARKNGADLITMIEKGLAACEMDPSLMAIGLGSLPNSDGDLELDAAIMDGRDLNCGAVCSVRGIAPVISVARMVMERTPHVMLAGDQARRFAIENGVVPVNLMTAESIAKYNEWKRGEAESYYVHTVTESHDTVTMIGLESGSDGQPHLVAASATSGLAWKLPGRVGDSPIVGAGIYADDEIGAAGATGLGEELWKACASYRAVRNMEAGMTAQEACEETVRHMMRRQKNSSDLPCVVMALRKDGDIGAATTKGEFPFWICRDGDIEFREHLALI
;
A
#
# COMPACT_ATOMS: atom_id res chain seq x y z
N MET A 1 13.33 -36.68 -19.43
CA MET A 1 14.01 -35.54 -20.09
C MET A 1 13.01 -34.39 -20.20
N THR A 2 12.97 -33.52 -19.23
CA THR A 2 12.04 -32.38 -19.15
C THR A 2 12.69 -31.22 -19.91
N ARG A 3 12.08 -30.79 -21.02
CA ARG A 3 12.53 -29.62 -21.76
C ARG A 3 12.23 -28.38 -20.93
N PHE A 4 13.27 -27.71 -20.46
CA PHE A 4 13.19 -26.34 -19.97
C PHE A 4 12.86 -25.44 -21.18
N VAL A 5 11.69 -24.81 -21.14
CA VAL A 5 11.35 -23.72 -22.08
C VAL A 5 12.19 -22.51 -21.65
N ARG A 6 13.18 -22.15 -22.46
CA ARG A 6 13.89 -20.88 -22.30
C ARG A 6 12.93 -19.76 -22.62
N PHE A 7 12.64 -18.89 -21.69
CA PHE A 7 11.93 -17.65 -21.94
C PHE A 7 12.77 -16.79 -22.89
N GLN A 8 12.23 -16.50 -24.07
CA GLN A 8 12.85 -15.54 -25.00
C GLN A 8 12.22 -14.17 -24.73
N PRO A 9 13.04 -13.12 -24.48
CA PRO A 9 12.54 -11.76 -24.21
C PRO A 9 11.79 -11.11 -25.37
N ASP A 10 11.88 -11.65 -26.57
CA ASP A 10 11.42 -11.01 -27.81
C ASP A 10 9.97 -11.34 -28.19
N ALA A 11 9.20 -11.98 -27.31
CA ALA A 11 7.83 -12.43 -27.61
C ALA A 11 6.72 -11.41 -27.31
N PHE A 12 7.06 -10.21 -26.85
CA PHE A 12 6.07 -9.14 -26.64
C PHE A 12 6.28 -8.04 -27.67
N PRO A 13 5.23 -7.61 -28.40
CA PRO A 13 5.36 -6.50 -29.32
C PRO A 13 5.72 -5.24 -28.56
N SER A 14 6.92 -4.72 -28.78
CA SER A 14 7.32 -3.38 -28.38
C SER A 14 6.63 -2.36 -29.31
N GLU A 15 5.36 -2.09 -29.12
CA GLU A 15 4.81 -0.83 -29.60
C GLU A 15 5.32 0.28 -28.67
N ALA A 16 6.50 0.80 -29.00
CA ALA A 16 6.95 2.08 -28.51
C ALA A 16 5.89 3.12 -28.92
N ARG A 17 5.02 3.49 -28.00
CA ARG A 17 4.16 4.67 -28.17
C ARG A 17 5.11 5.86 -28.35
N SER A 18 4.99 6.52 -29.50
CA SER A 18 5.65 7.79 -29.81
C SER A 18 5.42 8.75 -28.62
N PRO A 19 6.38 9.63 -28.27
CA PRO A 19 6.14 10.67 -27.28
C PRO A 19 5.06 11.63 -27.84
N GLY A 20 3.80 11.28 -27.57
CA GLY A 20 2.67 12.16 -27.79
C GLY A 20 2.81 13.37 -26.84
N HIS A 21 2.35 14.52 -27.27
CA HIS A 21 2.19 15.70 -26.42
C HIS A 21 1.56 15.28 -25.08
N PRO A 22 2.01 15.85 -23.96
CA PRO A 22 1.36 15.58 -22.68
C PRO A 22 -0.15 15.82 -22.85
N PRO A 23 -1.00 14.89 -22.41
CA PRO A 23 -2.44 15.06 -22.51
C PRO A 23 -2.80 16.36 -21.82
N GLN A 24 -3.60 17.20 -22.48
CA GLN A 24 -4.22 18.32 -21.81
C GLN A 24 -5.12 17.74 -20.72
N VAL A 25 -4.71 17.85 -19.46
CA VAL A 25 -5.48 17.38 -18.32
C VAL A 25 -6.73 18.23 -18.25
N ASN A 26 -7.85 17.63 -18.63
CA ASN A 26 -9.15 18.25 -18.49
C ASN A 26 -9.50 18.17 -17.00
N TYR A 27 -9.36 19.28 -16.26
CA TYR A 27 -9.61 19.37 -14.80
C TYR A 27 -11.07 19.14 -14.39
N SER A 28 -11.90 18.54 -15.26
CA SER A 28 -13.30 18.21 -14.96
C SER A 28 -13.49 16.84 -14.29
N ALA A 29 -12.46 16.04 -14.17
CA ALA A 29 -12.54 14.72 -13.51
C ALA A 29 -12.38 14.90 -11.99
N MET A 30 -13.40 14.53 -11.21
CA MET A 30 -13.31 14.53 -9.74
C MET A 30 -12.33 13.47 -9.26
N THR A 31 -11.38 13.87 -8.41
CA THR A 31 -10.38 12.97 -7.84
C THR A 31 -10.53 12.90 -6.33
N THR A 32 -10.69 11.70 -5.80
CA THR A 32 -10.71 11.45 -4.35
C THR A 32 -9.57 10.51 -3.97
N LEU A 33 -8.80 10.86 -2.94
CA LEU A 33 -7.78 10.00 -2.35
C LEU A 33 -8.08 9.79 -0.87
N LEU A 34 -7.84 8.57 -0.37
CA LEU A 34 -7.76 8.25 1.06
C LEU A 34 -6.37 7.72 1.36
N VAL A 35 -5.75 8.22 2.42
CA VAL A 35 -4.36 7.85 2.79
C VAL A 35 -4.27 7.60 4.29
N THR A 36 -3.72 6.44 4.67
CA THR A 36 -3.61 6.04 6.07
C THR A 36 -2.55 6.82 6.82
N TRP A 37 -2.83 7.01 8.10
CA TRP A 37 -2.07 7.53 9.22
C TRP A 37 -1.78 9.02 9.11
N LYS A 38 -1.40 9.60 10.25
CA LYS A 38 -1.26 11.05 10.41
C LYS A 38 -0.05 11.60 9.65
N GLU A 39 1.16 11.27 10.11
CA GLU A 39 2.38 11.83 9.53
C GLU A 39 2.68 11.28 8.13
N PRO A 40 2.77 9.95 7.95
CA PRO A 40 3.07 9.43 6.62
C PRO A 40 1.95 9.72 5.62
N GLY A 41 0.68 9.74 6.07
CA GLY A 41 -0.45 10.09 5.21
C GLY A 41 -0.39 11.52 4.71
N GLN A 42 0.08 12.46 5.53
CA GLN A 42 0.27 13.85 5.12
C GLN A 42 1.33 13.98 4.03
N VAL A 43 2.47 13.30 4.18
CA VAL A 43 3.52 13.27 3.15
C VAL A 43 2.96 12.69 1.86
N GLY A 44 2.30 11.53 1.95
CA GLY A 44 1.75 10.81 0.80
C GLY A 44 0.69 11.60 0.04
N VAL A 45 -0.31 12.16 0.72
CA VAL A 45 -1.41 12.90 0.08
C VAL A 45 -0.90 14.17 -0.61
N ASN A 46 0.04 14.88 0.01
CA ASN A 46 0.62 16.10 -0.58
C ASN A 46 1.45 15.77 -1.83
N ALA A 47 2.26 14.71 -1.78
CA ALA A 47 3.07 14.30 -2.93
C ALA A 47 2.19 13.80 -4.09
N ALA A 48 1.15 13.00 -3.80
CA ALA A 48 0.18 12.55 -4.79
C ALA A 48 -0.53 13.73 -5.46
N TRP A 49 -1.03 14.68 -4.67
CA TRP A 49 -1.70 15.85 -5.23
C TRP A 49 -0.76 16.75 -6.01
N ASN A 50 0.49 16.93 -5.59
CA ASN A 50 1.49 17.63 -6.36
C ASN A 50 1.78 16.96 -7.71
N ALA A 51 1.81 15.64 -7.76
CA ALA A 51 1.93 14.88 -9.02
C ALA A 51 0.72 15.20 -9.95
N ARG A 52 -0.51 15.23 -9.40
CA ARG A 52 -1.73 15.59 -10.15
C ARG A 52 -1.61 16.97 -10.78
N LYS A 53 -1.17 17.97 -10.02
CA LYS A 53 -0.96 19.36 -10.54
C LYS A 53 0.04 19.40 -11.69
N ASN A 54 0.94 18.42 -11.79
CA ASN A 54 1.91 18.26 -12.86
C ASN A 54 1.44 17.31 -13.97
N GLY A 55 0.16 16.95 -14.01
CA GLY A 55 -0.44 16.16 -15.09
C GLY A 55 -0.39 14.65 -14.91
N ALA A 56 -0.06 14.15 -13.72
CA ALA A 56 -0.07 12.70 -13.45
C ALA A 56 -1.49 12.12 -13.50
N ASP A 57 -1.62 10.89 -14.02
CA ASP A 57 -2.80 10.05 -13.87
C ASP A 57 -2.89 9.47 -12.46
N LEU A 58 -4.02 8.81 -12.14
CA LEU A 58 -4.31 8.30 -10.80
C LEU A 58 -3.27 7.28 -10.31
N ILE A 59 -2.84 6.36 -11.18
CA ILE A 59 -1.80 5.37 -10.83
C ILE A 59 -0.49 6.07 -10.46
N THR A 60 -0.08 7.04 -11.28
CA THR A 60 1.14 7.82 -11.04
C THR A 60 1.05 8.70 -9.79
N MET A 61 -0.13 9.28 -9.51
CA MET A 61 -0.37 10.03 -8.27
C MET A 61 -0.12 9.14 -7.05
N ILE A 62 -0.74 7.97 -7.01
CA ILE A 62 -0.65 7.03 -5.89
C ILE A 62 0.79 6.50 -5.75
N GLU A 63 1.43 6.10 -6.85
CA GLU A 63 2.84 5.71 -6.83
C GLU A 63 3.72 6.83 -6.25
N LYS A 64 3.58 8.07 -6.72
CA LYS A 64 4.39 9.21 -6.23
C LYS A 64 4.12 9.54 -4.77
N GLY A 65 2.87 9.40 -4.32
CA GLY A 65 2.51 9.56 -2.92
C GLY A 65 3.23 8.56 -2.01
N LEU A 66 3.13 7.27 -2.33
CA LEU A 66 3.78 6.21 -1.57
C LEU A 66 5.31 6.26 -1.68
N ALA A 67 5.84 6.52 -2.88
CA ALA A 67 7.28 6.68 -3.06
C ALA A 67 7.87 7.84 -2.23
N ALA A 68 7.13 8.93 -2.05
CA ALA A 68 7.55 10.02 -1.18
C ALA A 68 7.63 9.58 0.29
N CYS A 69 6.68 8.77 0.75
CA CYS A 69 6.73 8.19 2.10
C CYS A 69 7.92 7.24 2.26
N GLU A 70 8.15 6.35 1.30
CA GLU A 70 9.28 5.40 1.34
C GLU A 70 10.65 6.06 1.33
N MET A 71 10.76 7.26 0.75
CA MET A 71 12.03 7.99 0.62
C MET A 71 12.24 9.07 1.70
N ASP A 72 11.29 9.25 2.61
CA ASP A 72 11.42 10.22 3.71
C ASP A 72 12.04 9.54 4.95
N PRO A 73 13.32 9.81 5.27
CA PRO A 73 14.00 9.16 6.39
C PRO A 73 13.47 9.60 7.77
N SER A 74 12.63 10.63 7.83
CA SER A 74 11.97 11.04 9.07
C SER A 74 10.81 10.14 9.46
N LEU A 75 10.28 9.37 8.50
CA LEU A 75 9.23 8.39 8.70
C LEU A 75 9.85 7.03 9.04
N MET A 76 10.20 6.81 10.29
CA MET A 76 10.84 5.55 10.72
C MET A 76 9.98 4.29 10.58
N ALA A 77 8.78 4.44 10.05
CA ALA A 77 7.77 3.40 9.89
C ALA A 77 7.80 2.73 8.50
N ILE A 78 8.42 3.35 7.49
CA ILE A 78 8.33 2.89 6.11
C ILE A 78 9.59 3.26 5.32
N GLY A 79 10.09 2.34 4.49
CA GLY A 79 11.15 2.63 3.53
C GLY A 79 12.50 2.98 4.15
N LEU A 80 13.10 4.05 3.66
CA LEU A 80 14.42 4.55 4.09
C LEU A 80 14.41 4.95 5.57
N GLY A 81 15.30 4.37 6.38
CA GLY A 81 15.42 4.70 7.78
C GLY A 81 14.44 3.99 8.71
N SER A 82 13.60 3.10 8.19
CA SER A 82 12.71 2.30 9.03
C SER A 82 13.46 1.22 9.84
N LEU A 83 12.73 0.53 10.72
CA LEU A 83 13.32 -0.45 11.62
C LEU A 83 13.52 -1.80 10.91
N PRO A 84 14.68 -2.46 11.06
CA PRO A 84 15.00 -3.70 10.38
C PRO A 84 14.33 -4.93 10.99
N ASN A 85 14.49 -6.07 10.34
CA ASN A 85 14.15 -7.39 10.89
C ASN A 85 15.11 -7.82 12.01
N SER A 86 14.90 -8.99 12.61
CA SER A 86 15.71 -9.50 13.73
C SER A 86 17.18 -9.77 13.39
N ASP A 87 17.54 -9.85 12.13
CA ASP A 87 18.91 -10.02 11.66
C ASP A 87 19.60 -8.68 11.31
N GLY A 88 18.84 -7.58 11.33
CA GLY A 88 19.35 -6.25 11.02
C GLY A 88 19.20 -5.84 9.56
N ASP A 89 18.47 -6.60 8.76
CA ASP A 89 18.18 -6.27 7.37
C ASP A 89 16.82 -5.56 7.23
N LEU A 90 16.77 -4.49 6.44
CA LEU A 90 15.51 -3.86 6.03
C LEU A 90 14.93 -4.58 4.81
N GLU A 91 13.75 -5.15 5.00
CA GLU A 91 12.95 -5.81 3.96
C GLU A 91 11.67 -5.03 3.71
N LEU A 92 11.47 -4.60 2.47
CA LEU A 92 10.34 -3.76 2.05
C LEU A 92 9.36 -4.56 1.21
N ASP A 93 8.07 -4.25 1.38
CA ASP A 93 6.95 -4.88 0.68
C ASP A 93 6.06 -3.77 0.06
N ALA A 94 5.51 -4.00 -1.13
CA ALA A 94 4.52 -3.11 -1.73
C ALA A 94 3.61 -3.85 -2.71
N ALA A 95 2.41 -3.30 -2.90
CA ALA A 95 1.51 -3.71 -3.97
C ALA A 95 0.73 -2.51 -4.53
N ILE A 96 0.33 -2.63 -5.80
CA ILE A 96 -0.56 -1.71 -6.49
C ILE A 96 -1.54 -2.50 -7.35
N MET A 97 -2.81 -2.06 -7.40
CA MET A 97 -3.87 -2.69 -8.18
C MET A 97 -4.68 -1.64 -8.92
N ASP A 98 -4.90 -1.89 -10.20
CA ASP A 98 -5.73 -1.10 -11.11
C ASP A 98 -7.12 -1.75 -11.22
N GLY A 99 -8.16 -1.03 -10.86
CA GLY A 99 -9.54 -1.55 -10.85
C GLY A 99 -10.16 -1.75 -12.23
N ARG A 100 -9.57 -1.19 -13.30
CA ARG A 100 -10.13 -1.25 -14.67
C ARG A 100 -10.16 -2.67 -15.25
N ASP A 101 -9.13 -3.42 -15.00
CA ASP A 101 -8.95 -4.78 -15.53
C ASP A 101 -8.44 -5.77 -14.45
N LEU A 102 -8.48 -5.33 -13.19
CA LEU A 102 -7.98 -6.05 -12.02
C LEU A 102 -6.49 -6.36 -12.11
N ASN A 103 -5.74 -5.65 -12.97
CA ASN A 103 -4.31 -5.83 -13.09
C ASN A 103 -3.60 -5.35 -11.82
N CYS A 104 -2.60 -6.10 -11.39
CA CYS A 104 -1.89 -5.77 -10.15
C CYS A 104 -0.44 -6.21 -10.21
N GLY A 105 0.37 -5.55 -9.40
CA GLY A 105 1.77 -5.90 -9.20
C GLY A 105 2.17 -5.76 -7.74
N ALA A 106 3.02 -6.66 -7.30
CA ALA A 106 3.51 -6.67 -5.93
C ALA A 106 4.96 -7.10 -5.84
N VAL A 107 5.62 -6.65 -4.80
CA VAL A 107 6.93 -7.14 -4.37
C VAL A 107 6.94 -7.34 -2.87
N CYS A 108 7.68 -8.35 -2.41
CA CYS A 108 7.82 -8.60 -0.98
C CYS A 108 9.24 -9.02 -0.60
N SER A 109 9.63 -8.72 0.64
CA SER A 109 10.94 -9.02 1.23
C SER A 109 12.12 -8.51 0.39
N VAL A 110 11.99 -7.30 -0.18
CA VAL A 110 13.01 -6.68 -1.05
C VAL A 110 13.99 -5.89 -0.22
N ARG A 111 15.29 -6.15 -0.38
CA ARG A 111 16.38 -5.49 0.36
C ARG A 111 17.17 -4.54 -0.53
N GLY A 112 17.57 -3.39 0.05
CA GLY A 112 18.48 -2.44 -0.61
C GLY A 112 17.94 -1.80 -1.88
N ILE A 113 16.63 -1.68 -2.00
CA ILE A 113 15.89 -1.00 -3.07
C ILE A 113 14.80 -0.15 -2.43
N ALA A 114 14.68 1.11 -2.84
CA ALA A 114 13.53 1.99 -2.60
C ALA A 114 13.46 3.03 -3.74
N PRO A 115 12.25 3.50 -4.07
CA PRO A 115 10.95 3.06 -3.53
C PRO A 115 10.49 1.72 -4.15
N VAL A 116 9.99 0.79 -3.32
CA VAL A 116 9.54 -0.53 -3.80
C VAL A 116 8.15 -0.49 -4.42
N ILE A 117 7.33 0.53 -4.13
CA ILE A 117 6.06 0.74 -4.83
C ILE A 117 6.25 0.92 -6.34
N SER A 118 7.32 1.60 -6.76
CA SER A 118 7.65 1.73 -8.19
C SER A 118 8.04 0.39 -8.80
N VAL A 119 8.68 -0.49 -8.03
CA VAL A 119 9.01 -1.85 -8.50
C VAL A 119 7.75 -2.71 -8.61
N ALA A 120 6.82 -2.60 -7.66
CA ALA A 120 5.51 -3.26 -7.74
C ALA A 120 4.74 -2.82 -9.01
N ARG A 121 4.72 -1.52 -9.32
CA ARG A 121 4.17 -1.01 -10.57
C ARG A 121 4.89 -1.58 -11.82
N MET A 122 6.22 -1.68 -11.81
CA MET A 122 6.97 -2.30 -12.92
C MET A 122 6.59 -3.77 -13.08
N VAL A 123 6.34 -4.52 -12.01
CA VAL A 123 5.85 -5.90 -12.10
C VAL A 123 4.50 -5.93 -12.81
N MET A 124 3.55 -5.07 -12.43
CA MET A 124 2.23 -4.95 -13.04
C MET A 124 2.30 -4.62 -14.54
N GLU A 125 3.15 -3.64 -14.92
CA GLU A 125 3.16 -3.10 -16.28
C GLU A 125 4.07 -3.86 -17.26
N ARG A 126 5.10 -4.58 -16.77
CA ARG A 126 6.18 -5.13 -17.61
C ARG A 126 6.29 -6.64 -17.57
N THR A 127 5.45 -7.31 -16.79
CA THR A 127 5.50 -8.77 -16.65
C THR A 127 4.09 -9.36 -16.66
N PRO A 128 3.93 -10.66 -16.98
CA PRO A 128 2.66 -11.36 -16.81
C PRO A 128 2.45 -11.84 -15.37
N HIS A 129 3.31 -11.46 -14.44
CA HIS A 129 3.29 -11.93 -13.07
C HIS A 129 2.65 -10.89 -12.16
N VAL A 130 2.00 -11.36 -11.10
CA VAL A 130 1.41 -10.51 -10.06
C VAL A 130 2.43 -10.13 -9.00
N MET A 131 3.36 -11.02 -8.66
CA MET A 131 4.29 -10.79 -7.55
C MET A 131 5.68 -11.35 -7.83
N LEU A 132 6.70 -10.58 -7.43
CA LEU A 132 8.09 -11.03 -7.32
C LEU A 132 8.57 -10.88 -5.86
N ALA A 133 9.49 -11.75 -5.41
CA ALA A 133 9.93 -11.79 -4.02
C ALA A 133 11.44 -11.76 -3.85
N GLY A 134 11.92 -11.15 -2.75
CA GLY A 134 13.28 -11.21 -2.25
C GLY A 134 14.35 -10.76 -3.24
N ASP A 135 15.46 -11.48 -3.28
CA ASP A 135 16.60 -11.15 -4.12
C ASP A 135 16.27 -11.18 -5.63
N GLN A 136 15.27 -11.96 -6.05
CA GLN A 136 14.85 -11.99 -7.46
C GLN A 136 14.05 -10.74 -7.82
N ALA A 137 13.22 -10.22 -6.92
CA ALA A 137 12.56 -8.92 -7.10
C ALA A 137 13.59 -7.78 -7.12
N ARG A 138 14.59 -7.83 -6.24
CA ARG A 138 15.71 -6.90 -6.23
C ARG A 138 16.48 -6.91 -7.56
N ARG A 139 16.80 -8.09 -8.08
CA ARG A 139 17.46 -8.24 -9.37
C ARG A 139 16.64 -7.67 -10.51
N PHE A 140 15.33 -7.96 -10.56
CA PHE A 140 14.40 -7.39 -11.54
C PHE A 140 14.42 -5.86 -11.49
N ALA A 141 14.37 -5.25 -10.28
CA ALA A 141 14.43 -3.81 -10.11
C ALA A 141 15.72 -3.22 -10.73
N ILE A 142 16.87 -3.80 -10.44
CA ILE A 142 18.17 -3.35 -10.97
C ILE A 142 18.24 -3.49 -12.50
N GLU A 143 17.77 -4.60 -13.06
CA GLU A 143 17.70 -4.83 -14.51
C GLU A 143 16.75 -3.84 -15.21
N ASN A 144 15.78 -3.26 -14.47
CA ASN A 144 14.89 -2.20 -14.93
C ASN A 144 15.35 -0.77 -14.57
N GLY A 145 16.61 -0.61 -14.15
CA GLY A 145 17.24 0.70 -13.95
C GLY A 145 17.08 1.30 -12.56
N VAL A 146 16.53 0.59 -11.58
CA VAL A 146 16.49 1.05 -10.19
C VAL A 146 17.87 0.94 -9.57
N VAL A 147 18.34 2.04 -8.96
CA VAL A 147 19.66 2.07 -8.32
C VAL A 147 19.53 1.57 -6.88
N PRO A 148 20.34 0.57 -6.46
CA PRO A 148 20.38 0.12 -5.08
C PRO A 148 20.74 1.24 -4.10
N VAL A 149 20.12 1.22 -2.92
CA VAL A 149 20.32 2.20 -1.86
C VAL A 149 20.53 1.52 -0.51
N ASN A 150 21.35 2.13 0.36
CA ASN A 150 21.39 1.70 1.75
C ASN A 150 20.17 2.24 2.49
N LEU A 151 19.33 1.35 2.95
CA LEU A 151 18.08 1.71 3.63
C LEU A 151 18.27 2.05 5.12
N MET A 152 19.37 1.57 5.74
CA MET A 152 19.65 1.80 7.16
C MET A 152 20.25 3.19 7.38
N THR A 153 19.65 3.96 8.28
CA THR A 153 20.20 5.22 8.80
C THR A 153 20.96 5.01 10.11
N ALA A 154 21.73 6.02 10.54
CA ALA A 154 22.40 5.96 11.83
C ALA A 154 21.40 5.77 12.99
N GLU A 155 20.21 6.36 12.90
CA GLU A 155 19.16 6.25 13.89
C GLU A 155 18.55 4.84 13.94
N SER A 156 18.20 4.25 12.78
CA SER A 156 17.68 2.89 12.74
C SER A 156 18.70 1.85 13.21
N ILE A 157 20.01 2.07 12.94
CA ILE A 157 21.09 1.24 13.46
C ILE A 157 21.19 1.37 15.00
N ALA A 158 21.07 2.58 15.54
CA ALA A 158 21.10 2.80 16.99
C ALA A 158 19.94 2.06 17.68
N LYS A 159 18.73 2.20 17.20
CA LYS A 159 17.54 1.49 17.72
C LYS A 159 17.66 -0.03 17.61
N TYR A 160 18.20 -0.54 16.51
CA TYR A 160 18.48 -1.97 16.37
C TYR A 160 19.45 -2.48 17.44
N ASN A 161 20.52 -1.72 17.72
CA ASN A 161 21.50 -2.07 18.75
C ASN A 161 20.90 -2.01 20.17
N GLU A 162 20.02 -1.05 20.47
CA GLU A 162 19.27 -0.97 21.72
C GLU A 162 18.38 -2.21 21.90
N TRP A 163 17.62 -2.57 20.88
CA TRP A 163 16.82 -3.79 20.90
C TRP A 163 17.66 -5.05 21.13
N LYS A 164 18.80 -5.19 20.43
CA LYS A 164 19.71 -6.35 20.59
C LYS A 164 20.28 -6.46 22.00
N ARG A 165 20.45 -5.35 22.72
CA ARG A 165 20.90 -5.35 24.13
C ARG A 165 19.76 -5.66 25.13
N GLY A 166 18.53 -5.77 24.65
CA GLY A 166 17.35 -5.95 25.51
C GLY A 166 16.96 -4.67 26.26
N GLU A 167 17.41 -3.52 25.80
CA GLU A 167 17.11 -2.20 26.38
C GLU A 167 15.79 -1.62 25.85
N ALA A 168 15.31 -2.10 24.70
CA ALA A 168 13.99 -1.78 24.15
C ALA A 168 12.98 -2.85 24.55
N GLU A 169 11.77 -2.40 24.91
CA GLU A 169 10.68 -3.34 25.22
C GLU A 169 10.36 -4.28 24.06
N SER A 170 9.84 -5.46 24.45
CA SER A 170 9.50 -6.50 23.49
C SER A 170 8.49 -5.98 22.46
N TYR A 171 8.88 -6.10 21.25
CA TYR A 171 8.38 -5.80 19.96
C TYR A 171 6.86 -5.79 19.72
N TYR A 172 6.12 -6.75 20.24
CA TYR A 172 4.69 -6.92 19.92
C TYR A 172 3.78 -5.83 20.50
N VAL A 173 4.20 -5.15 21.56
CA VAL A 173 3.37 -4.18 22.28
C VAL A 173 3.58 -2.75 21.76
N HIS A 174 4.83 -2.35 21.49
CA HIS A 174 5.12 -0.97 21.09
C HIS A 174 4.80 -0.66 19.63
N THR A 175 5.11 -1.57 18.72
CA THR A 175 5.05 -1.27 17.27
C THR A 175 3.63 -1.21 16.74
N VAL A 176 2.71 -1.93 17.35
CA VAL A 176 1.30 -1.96 16.91
C VAL A 176 0.46 -0.84 17.55
N THR A 177 0.95 -0.24 18.64
CA THR A 177 0.22 0.83 19.35
C THR A 177 0.76 2.23 19.11
N GLU A 178 2.02 2.38 18.74
CA GLU A 178 2.68 3.69 18.65
C GLU A 178 3.37 3.99 17.31
N SER A 179 3.71 2.97 16.50
CA SER A 179 4.27 3.18 15.16
C SER A 179 3.47 2.42 14.10
N HIS A 180 3.17 3.08 13.02
CA HIS A 180 2.42 2.53 11.90
C HIS A 180 3.37 2.31 10.73
N ASP A 181 3.76 1.05 10.53
CA ASP A 181 4.82 0.65 9.60
C ASP A 181 4.33 0.45 8.15
N THR A 182 3.14 0.98 7.83
CA THR A 182 2.49 0.79 6.53
C THR A 182 1.79 2.08 6.11
N VAL A 183 1.91 2.46 4.85
CA VAL A 183 1.06 3.47 4.24
C VAL A 183 0.23 2.83 3.14
N THR A 184 -1.08 2.96 3.25
CA THR A 184 -2.03 2.50 2.23
C THR A 184 -2.73 3.71 1.64
N MET A 185 -2.83 3.75 0.31
CA MET A 185 -3.51 4.80 -0.44
C MET A 185 -4.50 4.18 -1.41
N ILE A 186 -5.74 4.67 -1.39
CA ILE A 186 -6.75 4.32 -2.38
C ILE A 186 -7.26 5.58 -3.05
N GLY A 187 -7.57 5.50 -4.33
CA GLY A 187 -8.02 6.65 -5.10
C GLY A 187 -9.13 6.31 -6.07
N LEU A 188 -9.95 7.31 -6.34
CA LEU A 188 -11.00 7.32 -7.35
C LEU A 188 -10.80 8.54 -8.24
N GLU A 189 -10.84 8.34 -9.53
CA GLU A 189 -10.98 9.38 -10.53
C GLU A 189 -12.26 9.11 -11.35
N SER A 190 -13.16 10.10 -11.42
CA SER A 190 -14.32 10.04 -12.30
C SER A 190 -13.93 10.65 -13.64
N GLY A 191 -13.84 9.84 -14.70
CA GLY A 191 -13.51 10.31 -16.04
C GLY A 191 -14.54 11.30 -16.59
N SER A 192 -14.18 12.02 -17.64
CA SER A 192 -15.10 12.91 -18.36
C SER A 192 -16.27 12.17 -19.03
N ASP A 193 -16.15 10.86 -19.19
CA ASP A 193 -17.18 9.92 -19.65
C ASP A 193 -18.07 9.39 -18.52
N GLY A 194 -17.81 9.82 -17.26
CA GLY A 194 -18.53 9.38 -16.07
C GLY A 194 -18.15 7.98 -15.59
N GLN A 195 -17.15 7.32 -16.21
CA GLN A 195 -16.69 6.03 -15.72
C GLN A 195 -15.74 6.20 -14.55
N PRO A 196 -15.92 5.43 -13.46
CA PRO A 196 -14.99 5.45 -12.34
C PRO A 196 -13.68 4.74 -12.72
N HIS A 197 -12.58 5.24 -12.21
CA HIS A 197 -11.29 4.55 -12.19
C HIS A 197 -10.78 4.50 -10.75
N LEU A 198 -10.59 3.31 -10.24
CA LEU A 198 -10.16 3.06 -8.88
C LEU A 198 -8.76 2.42 -8.85
N VAL A 199 -7.93 2.87 -7.95
CA VAL A 199 -6.60 2.32 -7.72
C VAL A 199 -6.38 2.15 -6.23
N ALA A 200 -5.81 1.02 -5.83
CA ALA A 200 -5.38 0.77 -4.46
C ALA A 200 -3.90 0.40 -4.42
N ALA A 201 -3.17 0.93 -3.45
CA ALA A 201 -1.77 0.60 -3.25
C ALA A 201 -1.37 0.67 -1.78
N SER A 202 -0.35 -0.10 -1.42
CA SER A 202 0.24 -0.10 -0.09
C SER A 202 1.74 -0.33 -0.16
N ALA A 203 2.48 0.29 0.76
CA ALA A 203 3.91 0.08 0.94
C ALA A 203 4.25 0.01 2.43
N THR A 204 5.22 -0.83 2.81
CA THR A 204 5.57 -1.10 4.20
C THR A 204 6.99 -1.63 4.36
N SER A 205 7.59 -1.41 5.53
CA SER A 205 8.76 -2.16 6.01
C SER A 205 8.37 -3.38 6.85
N GLY A 206 7.09 -3.56 7.10
CA GLY A 206 6.56 -4.58 8.01
C GLY A 206 6.87 -4.25 9.46
N LEU A 207 6.62 -5.22 10.31
CA LEU A 207 6.84 -5.04 11.75
C LEU A 207 8.35 -4.92 12.07
N ALA A 208 8.76 -4.01 12.96
CA ALA A 208 10.15 -3.91 13.45
C ALA A 208 10.59 -5.22 14.09
N TRP A 209 11.81 -5.65 13.95
CA TRP A 209 12.36 -6.91 14.47
C TRP A 209 11.63 -8.18 14.03
N LYS A 210 10.79 -8.12 12.99
CA LYS A 210 10.13 -9.27 12.39
C LYS A 210 11.14 -10.39 12.09
N LEU A 211 10.67 -11.62 12.00
CA LEU A 211 11.51 -12.70 11.46
C LEU A 211 11.90 -12.38 10.01
N PRO A 212 13.15 -12.63 9.60
CA PRO A 212 13.57 -12.47 8.21
C PRO A 212 12.62 -13.23 7.25
N GLY A 213 12.17 -12.53 6.21
CA GLY A 213 11.20 -13.08 5.25
C GLY A 213 9.73 -13.03 5.70
N ARG A 214 9.41 -12.47 6.89
CA ARG A 214 8.00 -12.25 7.28
C ARG A 214 7.38 -11.20 6.36
N VAL A 215 6.25 -11.51 5.79
CA VAL A 215 5.42 -10.66 4.96
C VAL A 215 4.07 -10.46 5.64
N GLY A 216 3.63 -9.21 5.75
CA GLY A 216 2.29 -8.84 6.24
C GLY A 216 1.24 -8.82 5.13
N ASP A 217 0.14 -8.12 5.39
CA ASP A 217 -0.98 -7.97 4.45
C ASP A 217 -0.68 -7.07 3.25
N SER A 218 0.18 -6.06 3.43
CA SER A 218 0.37 -4.95 2.48
C SER A 218 0.67 -5.36 1.04
N PRO A 219 1.55 -6.35 0.73
CA PRO A 219 1.80 -6.77 -0.64
C PRO A 219 0.79 -7.80 -1.15
N ILE A 220 -0.22 -8.16 -0.36
CA ILE A 220 -1.16 -9.23 -0.68
C ILE A 220 -2.48 -8.64 -1.18
N VAL A 221 -2.71 -8.76 -2.48
CA VAL A 221 -3.99 -8.38 -3.11
C VAL A 221 -5.13 -9.19 -2.48
N GLY A 222 -6.16 -8.48 -2.06
CA GLY A 222 -7.28 -9.04 -1.30
C GLY A 222 -7.14 -8.90 0.22
N ALA A 223 -5.92 -8.78 0.75
CA ALA A 223 -5.67 -8.55 2.17
C ALA A 223 -5.38 -7.07 2.46
N GLY A 224 -4.24 -6.55 2.03
CA GLY A 224 -3.82 -5.17 2.24
C GLY A 224 -4.50 -4.17 1.30
N ILE A 225 -4.76 -4.59 0.06
CA ILE A 225 -5.41 -3.75 -0.96
C ILE A 225 -6.36 -4.56 -1.83
N TYR A 226 -7.40 -3.90 -2.37
CA TYR A 226 -8.20 -4.39 -3.49
C TYR A 226 -8.86 -3.23 -4.22
N ALA A 227 -8.96 -3.29 -5.55
CA ALA A 227 -9.65 -2.29 -6.38
C ALA A 227 -10.42 -2.96 -7.52
N ASP A 228 -11.64 -2.48 -7.77
CA ASP A 228 -12.53 -2.94 -8.83
C ASP A 228 -13.43 -1.77 -9.24
N ASP A 229 -13.29 -1.30 -10.49
CA ASP A 229 -14.01 -0.13 -10.99
C ASP A 229 -15.54 -0.35 -11.03
N GLU A 230 -15.97 -1.60 -11.06
CA GLU A 230 -17.42 -1.91 -11.03
C GLU A 230 -18.02 -1.72 -9.63
N ILE A 231 -17.20 -1.68 -8.57
CA ILE A 231 -17.66 -1.69 -7.17
C ILE A 231 -17.03 -0.57 -6.36
N GLY A 232 -15.72 -0.65 -6.14
CA GLY A 232 -14.98 0.23 -5.25
C GLY A 232 -13.57 -0.28 -4.95
N ALA A 233 -12.85 0.45 -4.11
CA ALA A 233 -11.55 0.06 -3.61
C ALA A 233 -11.53 0.01 -2.08
N ALA A 234 -10.66 -0.84 -1.54
CA ALA A 234 -10.40 -0.91 -0.12
C ALA A 234 -8.92 -1.09 0.16
N GLY A 235 -8.50 -0.58 1.32
CA GLY A 235 -7.17 -0.75 1.85
C GLY A 235 -7.23 -1.11 3.34
N ALA A 236 -6.25 -1.88 3.78
CA ALA A 236 -6.14 -2.31 5.16
C ALA A 236 -4.74 -2.04 5.71
N THR A 237 -4.63 -1.91 7.03
CA THR A 237 -3.37 -1.71 7.74
C THR A 237 -3.50 -2.09 9.21
N GLY A 238 -2.37 -2.38 9.89
CA GLY A 238 -2.31 -2.79 11.28
C GLY A 238 -1.70 -4.16 11.46
N LEU A 239 -2.33 -5.07 12.23
CA LEU A 239 -1.80 -6.41 12.39
C LEU A 239 -2.01 -7.25 11.12
N GLY A 240 -0.95 -7.32 10.30
CA GLY A 240 -0.98 -7.91 8.96
C GLY A 240 -1.48 -9.35 8.92
N GLU A 241 -1.11 -10.16 9.89
CA GLU A 241 -1.52 -11.56 9.99
C GLU A 241 -3.05 -11.73 10.12
N GLU A 242 -3.71 -10.85 10.87
CA GLU A 242 -5.16 -10.90 11.05
C GLU A 242 -5.88 -10.38 9.80
N LEU A 243 -5.36 -9.32 9.18
CA LEU A 243 -5.87 -8.76 7.93
C LEU A 243 -5.75 -9.78 6.78
N TRP A 244 -4.61 -10.48 6.71
CA TRP A 244 -4.39 -11.50 5.69
C TRP A 244 -5.37 -12.68 5.84
N LYS A 245 -5.50 -13.24 7.05
CA LYS A 245 -6.44 -14.33 7.32
C LYS A 245 -7.91 -13.97 7.00
N ALA A 246 -8.25 -12.69 7.11
CA ALA A 246 -9.60 -12.19 6.80
C ALA A 246 -9.83 -11.89 5.32
N CYS A 247 -8.77 -11.76 4.49
CA CYS A 247 -8.82 -11.15 3.17
C CYS A 247 -9.54 -9.79 3.23
N ALA A 248 -9.06 -8.92 4.14
CA ALA A 248 -9.83 -7.80 4.68
C ALA A 248 -10.30 -6.82 3.59
N SER A 249 -9.40 -6.40 2.68
CA SER A 249 -9.75 -5.46 1.60
C SER A 249 -10.73 -6.05 0.60
N TYR A 250 -10.54 -7.31 0.17
CA TYR A 250 -11.47 -7.99 -0.71
C TYR A 250 -12.85 -8.16 -0.05
N ARG A 251 -12.89 -8.51 1.24
CA ARG A 251 -14.14 -8.62 1.99
C ARG A 251 -14.91 -7.29 2.02
N ALA A 252 -14.22 -6.16 2.25
CA ALA A 252 -14.85 -4.85 2.24
C ALA A 252 -15.46 -4.53 0.87
N VAL A 253 -14.74 -4.80 -0.23
CA VAL A 253 -15.25 -4.62 -1.59
C VAL A 253 -16.45 -5.54 -1.86
N ARG A 254 -16.40 -6.81 -1.44
CA ARG A 254 -17.55 -7.73 -1.57
C ARG A 254 -18.76 -7.30 -0.76
N ASN A 255 -18.58 -6.70 0.40
CA ASN A 255 -19.68 -6.13 1.19
C ASN A 255 -20.32 -4.94 0.45
N MET A 256 -19.53 -4.07 -0.18
CA MET A 256 -20.04 -2.98 -1.02
C MET A 256 -20.80 -3.52 -2.25
N GLU A 257 -20.30 -4.57 -2.87
CA GLU A 257 -20.98 -5.25 -4.00
C GLU A 257 -22.35 -5.84 -3.57
N ALA A 258 -22.44 -6.31 -2.32
CA ALA A 258 -23.71 -6.78 -1.75
C ALA A 258 -24.69 -5.64 -1.37
N GLY A 259 -24.33 -4.38 -1.65
CA GLY A 259 -25.19 -3.21 -1.47
C GLY A 259 -24.94 -2.40 -0.20
N MET A 260 -23.91 -2.72 0.59
CA MET A 260 -23.53 -1.91 1.75
C MET A 260 -22.90 -0.58 1.30
N THR A 261 -23.08 0.46 2.11
CA THR A 261 -22.26 1.67 2.02
C THR A 261 -20.80 1.35 2.33
N ALA A 262 -19.86 2.22 1.96
CA ALA A 262 -18.44 2.02 2.29
C ALA A 262 -18.22 1.92 3.80
N GLN A 263 -18.96 2.72 4.60
CA GLN A 263 -18.88 2.68 6.05
C GLN A 263 -19.38 1.34 6.62
N GLU A 264 -20.56 0.89 6.22
CA GLU A 264 -21.11 -0.40 6.65
C GLU A 264 -20.20 -1.58 6.25
N ALA A 265 -19.61 -1.52 5.05
CA ALA A 265 -18.70 -2.54 4.54
C ALA A 265 -17.42 -2.66 5.38
N CYS A 266 -16.82 -1.53 5.76
CA CYS A 266 -15.68 -1.50 6.66
C CYS A 266 -16.04 -2.05 8.05
N GLU A 267 -17.15 -1.58 8.63
CA GLU A 267 -17.61 -2.03 9.95
C GLU A 267 -17.92 -3.53 9.98
N GLU A 268 -18.63 -4.07 8.99
CA GLU A 268 -18.93 -5.51 8.96
C GLU A 268 -17.66 -6.34 8.77
N THR A 269 -16.70 -5.85 7.98
CA THR A 269 -15.38 -6.51 7.84
C THR A 269 -14.67 -6.60 9.20
N VAL A 270 -14.59 -5.48 9.92
CA VAL A 270 -13.96 -5.43 11.25
C VAL A 270 -14.75 -6.30 12.26
N ARG A 271 -16.08 -6.22 12.31
CA ARG A 271 -16.91 -7.09 13.16
C ARG A 271 -16.70 -8.58 12.85
N HIS A 272 -16.57 -8.94 11.56
CA HIS A 272 -16.27 -10.31 11.17
C HIS A 272 -14.91 -10.77 11.74
N MET A 273 -13.88 -9.92 11.64
CA MET A 273 -12.55 -10.22 12.21
C MET A 273 -12.64 -10.41 13.73
N MET A 274 -13.27 -9.51 14.46
CA MET A 274 -13.44 -9.58 15.91
C MET A 274 -14.19 -10.85 16.34
N ARG A 275 -15.18 -11.31 15.58
CA ARG A 275 -15.90 -12.56 15.88
C ARG A 275 -15.06 -13.82 15.61
N ARG A 276 -14.13 -13.79 14.67
CA ARG A 276 -13.46 -14.98 14.14
C ARG A 276 -12.02 -15.14 14.59
N GLN A 277 -11.39 -14.07 15.02
CA GLN A 277 -9.94 -14.03 15.27
C GLN A 277 -9.66 -13.56 16.69
N LYS A 278 -8.88 -14.31 17.43
CA LYS A 278 -8.59 -14.04 18.85
C LYS A 278 -7.84 -12.73 19.08
N ASN A 279 -6.94 -12.37 18.13
CA ASN A 279 -6.02 -11.25 18.30
C ASN A 279 -6.56 -9.94 17.69
N SER A 280 -7.61 -9.98 16.88
CA SER A 280 -8.14 -8.80 16.19
C SER A 280 -8.82 -7.79 17.12
N SER A 281 -9.24 -8.21 18.31
CA SER A 281 -9.80 -7.33 19.34
C SER A 281 -8.74 -6.68 20.23
N ASP A 282 -7.53 -7.23 20.26
CA ASP A 282 -6.46 -6.78 21.15
C ASP A 282 -5.49 -5.83 20.45
N LEU A 283 -5.40 -5.90 19.13
CA LEU A 283 -4.50 -5.13 18.29
C LEU A 283 -5.25 -4.38 17.19
N PRO A 284 -4.78 -3.19 16.78
CA PRO A 284 -5.43 -2.43 15.73
C PRO A 284 -5.38 -3.16 14.39
N CYS A 285 -6.55 -3.35 13.81
CA CYS A 285 -6.74 -3.73 12.42
C CYS A 285 -7.68 -2.72 11.79
N VAL A 286 -7.22 -2.05 10.78
CA VAL A 286 -7.91 -0.95 10.11
C VAL A 286 -8.33 -1.37 8.72
N VAL A 287 -9.53 -0.96 8.32
CA VAL A 287 -10.01 -1.07 6.95
C VAL A 287 -10.58 0.28 6.54
N MET A 288 -10.20 0.77 5.37
CA MET A 288 -10.82 1.92 4.73
C MET A 288 -11.33 1.52 3.34
N ALA A 289 -12.40 2.16 2.89
CA ALA A 289 -13.02 1.87 1.60
C ALA A 289 -13.48 3.14 0.90
N LEU A 290 -13.47 3.08 -0.43
CA LEU A 290 -13.93 4.12 -1.35
C LEU A 290 -14.76 3.45 -2.44
N ARG A 291 -16.06 3.74 -2.46
CA ARG A 291 -16.98 3.21 -3.45
C ARG A 291 -16.89 4.01 -4.76
N LYS A 292 -17.26 3.40 -5.86
CA LYS A 292 -17.19 4.04 -7.21
C LYS A 292 -18.00 5.32 -7.36
N ASP A 293 -18.97 5.58 -6.49
CA ASP A 293 -19.76 6.81 -6.44
C ASP A 293 -19.19 7.88 -5.49
N GLY A 294 -18.00 7.64 -4.91
CA GLY A 294 -17.31 8.57 -4.00
C GLY A 294 -17.71 8.45 -2.53
N ASP A 295 -18.57 7.47 -2.16
CA ASP A 295 -18.87 7.16 -0.76
C ASP A 295 -17.64 6.55 -0.09
N ILE A 296 -17.31 7.04 1.12
CA ILE A 296 -16.12 6.65 1.88
C ILE A 296 -16.49 6.06 3.23
N GLY A 297 -15.67 5.11 3.67
CA GLY A 297 -15.83 4.49 4.98
C GLY A 297 -14.49 4.09 5.58
N ALA A 298 -14.48 3.97 6.91
CA ALA A 298 -13.35 3.46 7.66
C ALA A 298 -13.83 2.77 8.94
N ALA A 299 -13.07 1.76 9.37
CA ALA A 299 -13.30 1.09 10.65
C ALA A 299 -12.00 0.55 11.23
N THR A 300 -11.91 0.46 12.53
CA THR A 300 -10.78 -0.12 13.27
C THR A 300 -11.26 -1.02 14.39
N THR A 301 -10.50 -2.06 14.71
CA THR A 301 -10.79 -2.96 15.83
C THR A 301 -10.46 -2.34 17.17
N LYS A 302 -9.55 -1.39 17.24
CA LYS A 302 -9.04 -0.79 18.48
C LYS A 302 -8.46 0.59 18.26
N GLY A 303 -8.58 1.46 19.26
CA GLY A 303 -7.95 2.77 19.29
C GLY A 303 -8.57 3.77 18.32
N GLU A 304 -7.73 4.61 17.76
CA GLU A 304 -8.08 5.63 16.78
C GLU A 304 -7.47 5.30 15.43
N PHE A 305 -8.14 5.68 14.36
CA PHE A 305 -7.63 5.58 13.01
C PHE A 305 -7.57 6.96 12.38
N PRO A 306 -6.41 7.63 12.41
CA PRO A 306 -6.18 8.87 11.69
C PRO A 306 -5.89 8.61 10.21
N PHE A 307 -6.53 9.36 9.31
CA PHE A 307 -6.33 9.27 7.87
C PHE A 307 -6.61 10.60 7.17
N TRP A 308 -6.12 10.73 5.96
CA TRP A 308 -6.31 11.91 5.13
C TRP A 308 -7.25 11.62 3.97
N ILE A 309 -8.08 12.60 3.65
CA ILE A 309 -8.94 12.63 2.47
C ILE A 309 -8.49 13.80 1.61
N CYS A 310 -8.31 13.58 0.32
CA CYS A 310 -8.15 14.64 -0.66
C CYS A 310 -9.27 14.57 -1.67
N ARG A 311 -10.04 15.67 -1.84
CA ARG A 311 -11.03 15.82 -2.90
C ARG A 311 -10.67 17.03 -3.74
N ASP A 312 -10.24 16.80 -4.98
CA ASP A 312 -9.83 17.85 -5.92
C ASP A 312 -8.86 18.89 -5.33
N GLY A 313 -7.99 18.45 -4.40
CA GLY A 313 -6.99 19.27 -3.73
C GLY A 313 -7.43 19.90 -2.42
N ASP A 314 -8.66 19.74 -2.04
CA ASP A 314 -9.11 19.99 -0.66
C ASP A 314 -8.69 18.80 0.21
N ILE A 315 -7.73 19.04 1.12
CA ILE A 315 -7.11 18.02 1.96
C ILE A 315 -7.63 18.15 3.38
N GLU A 316 -8.35 17.13 3.82
CA GLU A 316 -8.98 17.03 5.14
C GLU A 316 -8.33 15.91 5.95
N PHE A 317 -8.04 16.18 7.23
CA PHE A 317 -7.63 15.18 8.21
C PHE A 317 -8.84 14.66 8.98
N ARG A 318 -8.95 13.34 9.13
CA ARG A 318 -10.00 12.69 9.91
C ARG A 318 -9.44 11.67 10.89
N GLU A 319 -10.17 11.50 11.99
CA GLU A 319 -9.96 10.43 12.97
C GLU A 319 -11.25 9.60 13.09
N HIS A 320 -11.11 8.29 13.03
CA HIS A 320 -12.19 7.33 13.21
C HIS A 320 -11.94 6.52 14.48
N LEU A 321 -12.95 6.44 15.34
CA LEU A 321 -12.86 5.68 16.58
C LEU A 321 -13.16 4.20 16.37
N ALA A 322 -12.58 3.35 17.20
CA ALA A 322 -12.84 1.91 17.17
C ALA A 322 -14.32 1.59 17.33
N LEU A 323 -14.75 0.54 16.64
CA LEU A 323 -16.04 -0.09 16.92
C LEU A 323 -15.96 -0.79 18.29
N ILE A 324 -16.71 -0.31 19.26
CA ILE A 324 -16.79 -0.89 20.60
C ILE A 324 -17.73 -2.09 20.59
#